data_cbf287a8a237c69838b6c0c03be63662
#
_entry.id   cbf287a8a237c69838b6c0c03be63662
#
_cell.length_a   1.000
_cell.length_b   1.000
_cell.length_c   1.000
_cell.angle_alpha   90.00
_cell.angle_beta   90.00
_cell.angle_gamma   90.00
#
_symmetry.space_group_name_H-M   'P 1'
#
loop_
_entity.id
_entity.type
_entity.pdbx_description
1 polymer ?
#
loop_
_entity_poly.entity_id
_entity_poly.type
_entity_poly.pdbx_seq_one_letter_code
_entity_poly.pdbx_strand_id
1 'polypeptide(L)'
;MGAAGQSTGYTIDQSIRFNDNDDAHLYNTSFSASPTSSTDCTFSTWVKRGNFGSYQVMVYGGNPAGSTAESIRFDNDEDLRIAQASSAYDLKTDQKFRDVAGWYHIVVAFDTDNATASERIKLYVNGERVTSFSTATYPSSGYSTNFTSGAASVAHVLGANAYEGSGPDSQHFDGYQAEINFVDGQVLDPTSFGETNSNTGQWVPVKYTGSYGTNGFYITGADSADLGADDSGNGNNFTSSSGGFTAADQMPDTPTNNFCTWNPTEPSSKTNMSLQDGNLVANGFDSAQRGTIFVSSGKWYAELTISAAMSAYFGISEDTANMNGWPSLDNLDGYLYYSANGQKIDQAGSGSSYGSSWNTAGKTVGVAVDMDNGAIWFSVDGTWQNSATISEIENGTTTNAAFTSISGNF
;
A
#
# COMPACT_ATOMS: atom_id res chain seq x y z
N MET A 1 -4.84 -4.60 15.79
CA MET A 1 -5.80 -5.05 14.76
C MET A 1 -6.54 -3.80 14.30
N GLY A 2 -6.22 -3.29 13.11
CA GLY A 2 -7.02 -2.26 12.47
C GLY A 2 -8.44 -2.77 12.39
N ALA A 3 -9.42 -1.88 12.49
CA ALA A 3 -10.80 -2.24 12.21
C ALA A 3 -10.87 -2.69 10.74
N ALA A 4 -10.64 -3.97 10.49
CA ALA A 4 -10.96 -4.57 9.22
C ALA A 4 -12.46 -4.36 9.04
N GLY A 5 -12.86 -3.63 8.01
CA GLY A 5 -14.25 -3.62 7.59
C GLY A 5 -14.64 -5.08 7.49
N GLN A 6 -15.70 -5.50 8.19
CA GLN A 6 -16.14 -6.89 8.08
C GLN A 6 -16.50 -7.13 6.63
N SER A 7 -15.67 -7.90 5.94
CA SER A 7 -15.97 -8.33 4.57
C SER A 7 -17.28 -9.12 4.60
N THR A 8 -18.02 -9.08 3.52
CA THR A 8 -19.24 -9.90 3.31
C THR A 8 -18.89 -11.38 3.13
N GLY A 9 -17.67 -11.80 3.43
CA GLY A 9 -17.21 -13.19 3.41
C GLY A 9 -15.95 -13.44 2.59
N TYR A 10 -15.51 -12.51 1.71
CA TYR A 10 -14.25 -12.62 1.01
C TYR A 10 -13.14 -11.91 1.76
N THR A 11 -12.07 -12.65 2.06
CA THR A 11 -10.85 -12.13 2.71
C THR A 11 -9.69 -12.23 1.74
N ILE A 12 -8.93 -11.15 1.62
CA ILE A 12 -7.67 -11.13 0.89
C ILE A 12 -6.58 -11.49 1.89
N ASP A 13 -5.87 -12.59 1.65
CA ASP A 13 -4.91 -13.14 2.61
C ASP A 13 -3.56 -12.41 2.54
N GLN A 14 -3.16 -11.92 1.35
CA GLN A 14 -1.88 -11.25 1.13
C GLN A 14 -1.97 -10.20 0.04
N SER A 15 -0.97 -9.31 0.06
CA SER A 15 -0.64 -8.38 -1.02
C SER A 15 0.81 -8.55 -1.45
N ILE A 16 1.18 -7.90 -2.55
CA ILE A 16 2.56 -7.80 -3.03
C ILE A 16 3.06 -6.39 -2.71
N ARG A 17 4.18 -6.31 -1.98
CA ARG A 17 4.89 -5.06 -1.76
C ARG A 17 5.81 -4.77 -2.94
N PHE A 18 5.64 -3.62 -3.55
CA PHE A 18 6.53 -3.05 -4.54
C PHE A 18 7.42 -2.01 -3.85
N ASN A 19 8.72 -2.06 -4.10
CA ASN A 19 9.69 -1.16 -3.51
C ASN A 19 10.45 -0.47 -4.65
N ASP A 20 10.32 0.85 -4.75
CA ASP A 20 10.96 1.63 -5.80
C ASP A 20 12.50 1.70 -5.63
N ASN A 21 13.01 1.50 -4.41
CA ASN A 21 14.44 1.47 -4.14
C ASN A 21 15.15 0.19 -4.64
N ASP A 22 14.39 -0.89 -4.88
CA ASP A 22 14.89 -2.17 -5.37
C ASP A 22 14.56 -2.38 -6.86
N ASP A 23 13.97 -1.37 -7.51
CA ASP A 23 13.46 -1.44 -8.88
C ASP A 23 12.47 -2.61 -9.07
N ALA A 24 11.69 -2.93 -8.02
CA ALA A 24 10.81 -4.10 -7.97
C ALA A 24 9.65 -4.00 -8.96
N HIS A 25 9.59 -4.91 -9.92
CA HIS A 25 8.48 -5.03 -10.86
C HIS A 25 8.31 -6.47 -11.36
N LEU A 26 7.10 -6.77 -11.84
CA LEU A 26 6.77 -8.04 -12.48
C LEU A 26 6.54 -7.79 -13.97
N TYR A 27 7.00 -8.69 -14.86
CA TYR A 27 6.82 -8.53 -16.29
C TYR A 27 6.46 -9.83 -17.01
N ASN A 28 5.73 -9.70 -18.12
CA ASN A 28 5.42 -10.78 -19.06
C ASN A 28 5.61 -10.27 -20.49
N THR A 29 6.33 -11.03 -21.32
CA THR A 29 6.61 -10.72 -22.73
C THR A 29 6.09 -11.80 -23.69
N SER A 30 5.25 -12.71 -23.21
CA SER A 30 4.86 -13.92 -23.92
C SER A 30 3.35 -14.13 -24.03
N PHE A 31 2.54 -13.08 -23.96
CA PHE A 31 1.11 -13.17 -24.18
C PHE A 31 0.78 -13.69 -25.56
N SER A 32 -0.38 -14.31 -25.74
CA SER A 32 -0.84 -14.80 -27.03
C SER A 32 -1.00 -13.66 -28.04
N ALA A 33 -0.53 -13.87 -29.27
CA ALA A 33 -0.71 -12.91 -30.36
C ALA A 33 -2.19 -12.69 -30.75
N SER A 34 -3.10 -13.54 -30.26
CA SER A 34 -4.55 -13.46 -30.52
C SER A 34 -5.27 -13.29 -29.18
N PRO A 35 -5.46 -12.06 -28.70
CA PRO A 35 -6.27 -11.78 -27.51
C PRO A 35 -7.74 -12.16 -27.76
N THR A 36 -8.53 -12.26 -26.70
CA THR A 36 -9.98 -12.42 -26.82
C THR A 36 -10.63 -11.21 -27.48
N SER A 37 -10.21 -10.00 -27.10
CA SER A 37 -10.57 -8.76 -27.78
C SER A 37 -9.37 -7.80 -27.78
N SER A 38 -9.25 -6.99 -28.82
CA SER A 38 -8.27 -5.89 -28.86
C SER A 38 -8.87 -4.55 -28.43
N THR A 39 -10.19 -4.49 -28.21
CA THR A 39 -10.95 -3.27 -27.94
C THR A 39 -11.58 -3.27 -26.54
N ASP A 40 -11.78 -4.47 -25.95
CA ASP A 40 -12.47 -4.65 -24.68
C ASP A 40 -11.54 -5.32 -23.66
N CYS A 41 -11.37 -4.70 -22.54
CA CYS A 41 -10.69 -5.30 -21.39
C CYS A 41 -11.01 -4.53 -20.09
N THR A 42 -10.72 -5.16 -18.97
CA THR A 42 -10.85 -4.53 -17.66
C THR A 42 -9.63 -4.85 -16.80
N PHE A 43 -9.01 -3.82 -16.24
CA PHE A 43 -8.00 -3.91 -15.19
C PHE A 43 -8.64 -3.56 -13.85
N SER A 44 -8.34 -4.34 -12.81
CA SER A 44 -8.79 -4.08 -11.44
C SER A 44 -7.69 -4.44 -10.47
N THR A 45 -7.42 -3.56 -9.51
CA THR A 45 -6.47 -3.82 -8.42
C THR A 45 -6.85 -3.03 -7.18
N TRP A 46 -6.52 -3.58 -6.03
CA TRP A 46 -6.44 -2.83 -4.78
C TRP A 46 -5.02 -2.31 -4.60
N VAL A 47 -4.89 -1.06 -4.20
CA VAL A 47 -3.58 -0.38 -4.09
C VAL A 47 -3.51 0.46 -2.82
N LYS A 48 -2.38 0.35 -2.10
CA LYS A 48 -2.00 1.22 -1.00
C LYS A 48 -0.68 1.89 -1.36
N ARG A 49 -0.63 3.21 -1.28
CA ARG A 49 0.53 4.00 -1.70
C ARG A 49 1.59 4.07 -0.61
N GLY A 50 2.86 3.98 -0.99
CA GLY A 50 4.01 4.16 -0.11
C GLY A 50 4.53 5.59 -0.11
N ASN A 51 4.83 6.18 -1.25
CA ASN A 51 5.41 7.53 -1.35
C ASN A 51 4.66 8.44 -2.33
N PHE A 52 5.14 9.67 -2.49
CA PHE A 52 4.58 10.72 -3.32
C PHE A 52 5.65 11.49 -4.10
N GLY A 53 5.21 12.32 -5.05
CA GLY A 53 6.07 13.25 -5.77
C GLY A 53 6.84 12.61 -6.92
N SER A 54 6.58 11.34 -7.24
CA SER A 54 7.13 10.62 -8.39
C SER A 54 6.03 10.01 -9.24
N TYR A 55 6.35 9.69 -10.49
CA TYR A 55 5.47 8.87 -11.32
C TYR A 55 5.53 7.42 -10.86
N GLN A 56 4.37 6.80 -10.62
CA GLN A 56 4.26 5.46 -10.09
C GLN A 56 3.30 4.62 -10.93
N VAL A 57 3.84 3.74 -11.75
CA VAL A 57 3.06 2.92 -12.68
C VAL A 57 2.55 1.67 -11.96
N MET A 58 1.24 1.47 -11.97
CA MET A 58 0.60 0.24 -11.47
C MET A 58 0.64 -0.85 -12.53
N VAL A 59 0.26 -0.52 -13.77
CA VAL A 59 0.31 -1.43 -14.91
C VAL A 59 0.71 -0.70 -16.17
N TYR A 60 1.52 -1.36 -16.97
CA TYR A 60 2.02 -0.91 -18.27
C TYR A 60 1.76 -1.98 -19.33
N GLY A 61 1.42 -1.55 -20.54
CA GLY A 61 1.34 -2.40 -21.72
C GLY A 61 1.93 -1.68 -22.92
N GLY A 62 2.90 -2.27 -23.58
CA GLY A 62 3.46 -1.63 -24.77
C GLY A 62 4.86 -2.06 -25.15
N ASN A 63 5.37 -1.43 -26.21
CA ASN A 63 6.76 -1.58 -26.59
C ASN A 63 7.63 -0.61 -25.77
N PRO A 64 8.53 -1.10 -24.89
CA PRO A 64 9.36 -0.25 -24.05
C PRO A 64 10.27 0.72 -24.82
N ALA A 65 10.67 0.35 -26.05
CA ALA A 65 11.47 1.19 -26.94
C ALA A 65 10.59 2.09 -27.85
N GLY A 66 9.26 2.00 -27.76
CA GLY A 66 8.31 2.62 -28.67
C GLY A 66 7.46 3.73 -28.07
N SER A 67 6.79 4.47 -28.94
CA SER A 67 5.88 5.56 -28.57
C SER A 67 4.44 5.09 -28.30
N THR A 68 4.18 3.77 -28.31
CA THR A 68 2.82 3.21 -28.19
C THR A 68 2.50 2.69 -26.80
N ALA A 69 3.37 2.92 -25.84
CA ALA A 69 3.20 2.50 -24.46
C ALA A 69 1.94 3.08 -23.81
N GLU A 70 1.27 2.24 -23.05
CA GLU A 70 0.07 2.57 -22.28
C GLU A 70 0.32 2.33 -20.80
N SER A 71 -0.21 3.19 -19.95
CA SER A 71 -0.04 3.04 -18.51
C SER A 71 -1.25 3.51 -17.71
N ILE A 72 -1.47 2.85 -16.58
CA ILE A 72 -2.32 3.31 -15.49
C ILE A 72 -1.37 3.60 -14.33
N ARG A 73 -1.33 4.86 -13.88
CA ARG A 73 -0.32 5.31 -12.91
C ARG A 73 -0.81 6.46 -12.06
N PHE A 74 -0.14 6.68 -10.95
CA PHE A 74 -0.18 7.96 -10.25
C PHE A 74 0.89 8.89 -10.83
N ASP A 75 0.51 10.12 -11.16
CA ASP A 75 1.44 11.16 -11.59
C ASP A 75 2.14 11.80 -10.38
N ASN A 76 3.22 12.52 -10.63
CA ASN A 76 4.04 13.17 -9.58
C ASN A 76 3.32 14.29 -8.80
N ASP A 77 2.15 14.69 -9.23
CA ASP A 77 1.24 15.65 -8.55
C ASP A 77 0.02 14.94 -7.93
N GLU A 78 0.08 13.61 -7.77
CA GLU A 78 -0.83 12.73 -7.05
C GLU A 78 -2.16 12.45 -7.76
N ASP A 79 -2.31 12.80 -9.03
CA ASP A 79 -3.44 12.40 -9.86
C ASP A 79 -3.33 10.94 -10.26
N LEU A 80 -4.47 10.32 -10.56
CA LEU A 80 -4.51 9.07 -11.30
C LEU A 80 -4.63 9.37 -12.79
N ARG A 81 -3.76 8.75 -13.59
CA ARG A 81 -3.70 8.95 -15.03
C ARG A 81 -3.73 7.65 -15.81
N ILE A 82 -4.53 7.63 -16.86
CA ILE A 82 -4.61 6.55 -17.84
C ILE A 82 -4.23 7.17 -19.18
N ALA A 83 -3.06 6.78 -19.71
CA ALA A 83 -2.54 7.47 -20.87
C ALA A 83 -1.76 6.53 -21.80
N GLN A 84 -1.73 6.93 -23.09
CA GLN A 84 -0.89 6.36 -24.13
C GLN A 84 0.20 7.37 -24.49
N ALA A 85 1.45 6.91 -24.63
CA ALA A 85 2.63 7.77 -24.78
C ALA A 85 2.59 8.75 -25.97
N SER A 86 1.93 8.38 -27.09
CA SER A 86 1.73 9.25 -28.25
C SER A 86 0.42 10.03 -28.19
N SER A 87 -0.25 10.08 -27.03
CA SER A 87 -1.47 10.86 -26.80
C SER A 87 -2.69 10.38 -27.62
N ALA A 88 -2.76 9.10 -27.97
CA ALA A 88 -3.97 8.53 -28.56
C ALA A 88 -5.15 8.65 -27.58
N TYR A 89 -4.87 8.59 -26.29
CA TYR A 89 -5.76 8.97 -25.21
C TYR A 89 -4.97 9.46 -23.99
N ASP A 90 -5.63 10.25 -23.15
CA ASP A 90 -5.07 10.81 -21.94
C ASP A 90 -6.20 11.24 -21.00
N LEU A 91 -6.39 10.50 -19.91
CA LEU A 91 -7.35 10.84 -18.86
C LEU A 91 -6.57 11.04 -17.56
N LYS A 92 -6.66 12.27 -17.03
CA LYS A 92 -6.00 12.67 -15.78
C LYS A 92 -7.06 13.21 -14.82
N THR A 93 -7.17 12.63 -13.62
CA THR A 93 -8.20 13.01 -12.64
C THR A 93 -7.97 14.41 -12.06
N ASP A 94 -9.02 15.07 -11.63
CA ASP A 94 -8.92 16.24 -10.73
C ASP A 94 -8.64 15.81 -9.29
N GLN A 95 -9.10 14.62 -8.93
CA GLN A 95 -8.90 14.04 -7.59
C GLN A 95 -7.42 13.72 -7.36
N LYS A 96 -6.95 14.02 -6.15
CA LYS A 96 -5.62 13.67 -5.64
C LYS A 96 -5.69 12.46 -4.72
N PHE A 97 -4.75 11.53 -4.84
CA PHE A 97 -4.68 10.28 -4.11
C PHE A 97 -3.56 10.34 -3.08
N ARG A 98 -3.83 10.94 -1.92
CA ARG A 98 -2.84 11.26 -0.88
C ARG A 98 -3.03 10.47 0.42
N ASP A 99 -3.99 9.57 0.48
CA ASP A 99 -4.14 8.71 1.63
C ASP A 99 -3.17 7.53 1.52
N VAL A 100 -2.25 7.45 2.47
CA VAL A 100 -1.27 6.35 2.62
C VAL A 100 -1.66 5.38 3.72
N ALA A 101 -2.74 5.69 4.46
CA ALA A 101 -3.25 4.84 5.52
C ALA A 101 -4.22 3.79 5.02
N GLY A 102 -4.90 4.07 3.90
CA GLY A 102 -5.98 3.25 3.36
C GLY A 102 -5.66 2.64 2.00
N TRP A 103 -6.52 1.71 1.61
CA TRP A 103 -6.49 1.05 0.31
C TRP A 103 -7.49 1.71 -0.64
N TYR A 104 -7.07 1.90 -1.88
CA TYR A 104 -7.93 2.28 -3.00
C TYR A 104 -8.23 1.06 -3.86
N HIS A 105 -9.46 0.89 -4.29
CA HIS A 105 -9.82 -0.03 -5.36
C HIS A 105 -9.89 0.74 -6.67
N ILE A 106 -9.04 0.39 -7.63
CA ILE A 106 -8.99 1.02 -8.94
C ILE A 106 -9.49 0.03 -9.98
N VAL A 107 -10.51 0.44 -10.76
CA VAL A 107 -11.00 -0.33 -11.89
C VAL A 107 -10.98 0.54 -13.15
N VAL A 108 -10.36 0.05 -14.22
CA VAL A 108 -10.32 0.70 -15.52
C VAL A 108 -10.89 -0.25 -16.57
N ALA A 109 -12.01 0.12 -17.17
CA ALA A 109 -12.65 -0.65 -18.24
C ALA A 109 -12.49 0.05 -19.59
N PHE A 110 -11.96 -0.66 -20.57
CA PHE A 110 -11.84 -0.26 -21.97
C PHE A 110 -12.98 -0.87 -22.78
N ASP A 111 -13.67 -0.03 -23.53
CA ASP A 111 -14.79 -0.35 -24.44
C ASP A 111 -14.59 0.55 -25.67
N THR A 112 -13.49 0.34 -26.40
CA THR A 112 -13.05 1.31 -27.41
C THR A 112 -13.94 1.32 -28.64
N ASP A 113 -14.77 0.32 -28.85
CA ASP A 113 -15.79 0.29 -29.90
C ASP A 113 -17.02 1.13 -29.57
N ASN A 114 -17.15 1.63 -28.35
CA ASN A 114 -18.30 2.44 -27.94
C ASN A 114 -18.49 3.66 -28.82
N ALA A 115 -19.74 3.93 -29.23
CA ALA A 115 -20.08 5.08 -30.06
C ALA A 115 -19.79 6.41 -29.34
N THR A 116 -19.98 6.44 -28.00
CA THR A 116 -19.77 7.62 -27.17
C THR A 116 -18.31 7.66 -26.69
N ALA A 117 -17.56 8.67 -27.05
CA ALA A 117 -16.13 8.76 -26.74
C ALA A 117 -15.83 8.65 -25.23
N SER A 118 -16.62 9.31 -24.39
CA SER A 118 -16.46 9.26 -22.91
C SER A 118 -16.80 7.91 -22.27
N GLU A 119 -17.35 6.97 -23.03
CA GLU A 119 -17.64 5.61 -22.58
C GLU A 119 -16.56 4.59 -23.01
N ARG A 120 -15.58 5.01 -23.83
CA ARG A 120 -14.50 4.13 -24.33
C ARG A 120 -13.48 3.75 -23.28
N ILE A 121 -13.27 4.61 -22.28
CA ILE A 121 -12.46 4.31 -21.09
C ILE A 121 -13.24 4.81 -19.88
N LYS A 122 -13.47 3.92 -18.92
CA LYS A 122 -14.18 4.20 -17.68
C LYS A 122 -13.26 3.92 -16.51
N LEU A 123 -13.11 4.89 -15.64
CA LEU A 123 -12.35 4.79 -14.41
C LEU A 123 -13.30 4.76 -13.23
N TYR A 124 -13.04 3.84 -12.31
CA TYR A 124 -13.75 3.77 -11.03
C TYR A 124 -12.75 3.71 -9.88
N VAL A 125 -13.11 4.37 -8.79
CA VAL A 125 -12.35 4.37 -7.54
C VAL A 125 -13.31 3.99 -6.41
N ASN A 126 -12.99 2.94 -5.67
CA ASN A 126 -13.82 2.42 -4.56
C ASN A 126 -15.29 2.24 -4.98
N GLY A 127 -15.53 1.69 -6.16
CA GLY A 127 -16.85 1.43 -6.72
C GLY A 127 -17.51 2.62 -7.42
N GLU A 128 -17.02 3.84 -7.24
CA GLU A 128 -17.60 5.07 -7.77
C GLU A 128 -16.93 5.48 -9.08
N ARG A 129 -17.75 5.82 -10.10
CA ARG A 129 -17.23 6.29 -11.39
C ARG A 129 -16.62 7.68 -11.28
N VAL A 130 -15.37 7.82 -11.72
CA VAL A 130 -14.72 9.12 -11.87
C VAL A 130 -15.25 9.80 -13.14
N THR A 131 -15.75 11.03 -13.00
CA THR A 131 -16.28 11.84 -14.08
C THR A 131 -15.61 13.21 -14.22
N SER A 132 -14.75 13.58 -13.25
CA SER A 132 -14.03 14.86 -13.25
C SER A 132 -12.56 14.62 -13.59
N PHE A 133 -12.13 15.20 -14.70
CA PHE A 133 -10.79 15.06 -15.24
C PHE A 133 -10.22 16.43 -15.60
N SER A 134 -8.98 16.68 -15.21
CA SER A 134 -8.18 17.85 -15.65
C SER A 134 -7.74 17.71 -17.12
N THR A 135 -7.59 16.47 -17.59
CA THR A 135 -7.37 16.12 -19.00
C THR A 135 -8.30 14.96 -19.35
N ALA A 136 -9.02 15.06 -20.48
CA ALA A 136 -9.96 14.05 -20.94
C ALA A 136 -9.90 13.89 -22.46
N THR A 137 -8.88 13.23 -22.96
CA THR A 137 -8.75 12.81 -24.36
C THR A 137 -9.05 11.32 -24.45
N TYR A 138 -10.08 10.94 -25.19
CA TYR A 138 -10.49 9.55 -25.37
C TYR A 138 -9.97 8.98 -26.68
N PRO A 139 -9.71 7.64 -26.77
CA PRO A 139 -9.24 7.03 -28.01
C PRO A 139 -10.29 7.13 -29.12
N SER A 140 -9.85 6.94 -30.37
CA SER A 140 -10.78 6.76 -31.50
C SER A 140 -11.59 5.50 -31.32
N SER A 141 -12.79 5.44 -31.97
CA SER A 141 -13.57 4.19 -32.01
C SER A 141 -12.76 3.08 -32.67
N GLY A 142 -12.79 1.89 -32.08
CA GLY A 142 -12.04 0.74 -32.58
C GLY A 142 -10.53 0.79 -32.29
N TYR A 143 -10.11 1.61 -31.34
CA TYR A 143 -8.69 1.65 -30.92
C TYR A 143 -8.30 0.31 -30.29
N SER A 144 -7.22 -0.33 -30.82
CA SER A 144 -6.66 -1.55 -30.26
C SER A 144 -5.68 -1.21 -29.15
N THR A 145 -6.00 -1.61 -27.92
CA THR A 145 -5.14 -1.37 -26.76
C THR A 145 -3.96 -2.33 -26.70
N ASN A 146 -2.80 -1.85 -26.26
CA ASN A 146 -1.64 -2.70 -26.01
C ASN A 146 -1.79 -3.55 -24.76
N PHE A 147 -2.71 -3.22 -23.84
CA PHE A 147 -2.94 -4.04 -22.65
C PHE A 147 -3.41 -5.45 -22.98
N THR A 148 -4.06 -5.67 -24.11
CA THR A 148 -4.45 -7.02 -24.59
C THR A 148 -3.48 -7.64 -25.58
N SER A 149 -2.51 -6.86 -26.10
CA SER A 149 -1.67 -7.27 -27.21
C SER A 149 -0.62 -8.30 -26.79
N GLY A 150 -0.51 -9.40 -27.52
CA GLY A 150 0.58 -10.38 -27.43
C GLY A 150 1.60 -10.26 -28.56
N ALA A 151 1.72 -9.10 -29.22
CA ALA A 151 2.76 -8.87 -30.20
C ALA A 151 4.16 -9.03 -29.58
N ALA A 152 5.11 -9.63 -30.28
CA ALA A 152 6.45 -9.94 -29.76
C ALA A 152 7.25 -8.71 -29.26
N SER A 153 6.84 -7.50 -29.63
CA SER A 153 7.44 -6.25 -29.17
C SER A 153 6.71 -5.62 -27.99
N VAL A 154 5.63 -6.23 -27.50
CA VAL A 154 4.83 -5.72 -26.40
C VAL A 154 5.18 -6.46 -25.13
N ALA A 155 5.43 -5.72 -24.07
CA ALA A 155 5.57 -6.22 -22.70
C ALA A 155 4.40 -5.75 -21.85
N HIS A 156 4.05 -6.56 -20.86
CA HIS A 156 3.12 -6.21 -19.80
C HIS A 156 3.91 -6.15 -18.51
N VAL A 157 3.81 -5.04 -17.78
CA VAL A 157 4.61 -4.81 -16.57
C VAL A 157 3.69 -4.33 -15.46
N LEU A 158 3.87 -4.87 -14.27
CA LEU A 158 3.24 -4.43 -13.04
C LEU A 158 4.32 -3.76 -12.19
N GLY A 159 4.08 -2.52 -11.77
CA GLY A 159 4.98 -1.80 -10.89
C GLY A 159 6.06 -0.95 -11.56
N ALA A 160 6.15 -0.89 -12.90
CA ALA A 160 7.10 -0.03 -13.62
C ALA A 160 6.62 0.31 -15.04
N ASN A 161 7.32 1.26 -15.70
CA ASN A 161 7.01 1.65 -17.09
C ASN A 161 7.81 0.87 -18.16
N ALA A 162 8.68 -0.03 -17.76
CA ALA A 162 9.46 -0.91 -18.63
C ALA A 162 9.96 -2.09 -17.79
N TYR A 163 10.54 -3.09 -18.43
CA TYR A 163 11.20 -4.19 -17.75
C TYR A 163 12.72 -4.16 -18.02
N GLU A 164 13.48 -4.83 -17.19
CA GLU A 164 14.93 -4.84 -17.16
C GLU A 164 15.56 -5.06 -18.57
N GLY A 165 16.45 -4.13 -18.96
CA GLY A 165 17.18 -4.19 -20.23
C GLY A 165 16.41 -3.80 -21.50
N SER A 166 15.14 -3.39 -21.39
CA SER A 166 14.29 -3.08 -22.54
C SER A 166 14.12 -1.59 -22.83
N GLY A 167 14.57 -0.70 -21.94
CA GLY A 167 14.42 0.76 -22.08
C GLY A 167 14.79 1.47 -20.77
N PRO A 168 14.48 2.75 -20.62
CA PRO A 168 14.64 3.43 -19.34
C PRO A 168 13.65 2.82 -18.36
N ASP A 169 14.12 1.87 -17.59
CA ASP A 169 13.44 1.30 -16.44
C ASP A 169 13.29 2.41 -15.39
N SER A 170 12.07 2.82 -15.14
CA SER A 170 11.78 3.95 -14.25
C SER A 170 10.31 3.99 -13.87
N GLN A 171 9.92 4.98 -13.07
CA GLN A 171 8.54 5.20 -12.62
C GLN A 171 8.01 4.01 -11.80
N HIS A 172 8.91 3.44 -10.98
CA HIS A 172 8.57 2.31 -10.13
C HIS A 172 7.46 2.69 -9.15
N PHE A 173 6.53 1.77 -8.96
CA PHE A 173 5.51 1.87 -7.94
C PHE A 173 6.13 1.59 -6.56
N ASP A 174 5.81 2.40 -5.57
CA ASP A 174 6.15 2.17 -4.18
C ASP A 174 4.86 2.03 -3.37
N GLY A 175 4.72 0.88 -2.70
CA GLY A 175 3.53 0.53 -1.94
C GLY A 175 3.10 -0.91 -2.16
N TYR A 176 1.79 -1.15 -2.10
CA TYR A 176 1.23 -2.50 -2.09
C TYR A 176 0.15 -2.62 -3.16
N GLN A 177 0.10 -3.77 -3.84
CA GLN A 177 -1.00 -4.15 -4.72
C GLN A 177 -1.54 -5.52 -4.31
N ALA A 178 -2.87 -5.65 -4.35
CA ALA A 178 -3.56 -6.91 -4.06
C ALA A 178 -4.66 -7.15 -5.09
N GLU A 179 -5.00 -8.40 -5.34
CA GLU A 179 -6.07 -8.77 -6.27
C GLU A 179 -5.87 -8.10 -7.63
N ILE A 180 -4.72 -8.31 -8.26
CA ILE A 180 -4.41 -7.70 -9.56
C ILE A 180 -5.09 -8.54 -10.64
N ASN A 181 -6.22 -8.05 -11.14
CA ASN A 181 -7.02 -8.70 -12.18
C ASN A 181 -6.87 -7.97 -13.51
N PHE A 182 -6.63 -8.71 -14.57
CA PHE A 182 -6.79 -8.23 -15.93
C PHE A 182 -7.69 -9.19 -16.70
N VAL A 183 -8.81 -8.70 -17.20
CA VAL A 183 -9.81 -9.49 -17.92
C VAL A 183 -9.79 -9.08 -19.38
N ASP A 184 -9.36 -9.97 -20.25
CA ASP A 184 -9.28 -9.79 -21.69
C ASP A 184 -10.62 -10.15 -22.34
N GLY A 185 -11.20 -9.22 -23.08
CA GLY A 185 -12.42 -9.41 -23.85
C GLY A 185 -13.72 -9.07 -23.13
N GLN A 186 -13.67 -8.43 -21.96
CA GLN A 186 -14.87 -8.03 -21.24
C GLN A 186 -14.74 -6.61 -20.66
N VAL A 187 -15.85 -5.87 -20.77
CA VAL A 187 -16.03 -4.55 -20.16
C VAL A 187 -16.84 -4.75 -18.89
N LEU A 188 -16.16 -4.77 -17.76
CA LEU A 188 -16.77 -5.05 -16.46
C LEU A 188 -16.90 -3.76 -15.64
N ASP A 189 -17.93 -3.68 -14.83
CA ASP A 189 -18.07 -2.65 -13.82
C ASP A 189 -17.41 -3.07 -12.49
N PRO A 190 -17.23 -2.15 -11.54
CA PRO A 190 -16.49 -2.43 -10.30
C PRO A 190 -17.18 -3.47 -9.41
N THR A 191 -18.47 -3.74 -9.59
CA THR A 191 -19.22 -4.74 -8.78
C THR A 191 -18.79 -6.17 -9.08
N SER A 192 -18.04 -6.38 -10.17
CA SER A 192 -17.39 -7.66 -10.46
C SER A 192 -16.25 -8.00 -9.49
N PHE A 193 -15.68 -6.99 -8.84
CA PHE A 193 -14.47 -7.09 -8.00
C PHE A 193 -14.65 -6.53 -6.58
N GLY A 194 -15.80 -5.89 -6.31
CA GLY A 194 -16.08 -5.31 -5.00
C GLY A 194 -17.58 -5.05 -4.82
N GLU A 195 -17.96 -4.76 -3.60
CA GLU A 195 -19.34 -4.41 -3.24
C GLU A 195 -19.38 -3.42 -2.07
N THR A 196 -20.50 -2.74 -1.90
CA THR A 196 -20.71 -1.91 -0.69
C THR A 196 -21.21 -2.80 0.45
N ASN A 197 -20.47 -2.87 1.53
CA ASN A 197 -20.91 -3.54 2.75
C ASN A 197 -22.16 -2.84 3.32
N SER A 198 -23.28 -3.54 3.37
CA SER A 198 -24.58 -2.96 3.78
C SER A 198 -24.61 -2.50 5.25
N ASN A 199 -23.70 -3.00 6.10
CA ASN A 199 -23.65 -2.66 7.52
C ASN A 199 -22.79 -1.42 7.79
N THR A 200 -21.69 -1.27 7.06
CA THR A 200 -20.69 -0.22 7.29
C THR A 200 -20.71 0.88 6.24
N GLY A 201 -21.30 0.62 5.08
CA GLY A 201 -21.23 1.51 3.92
C GLY A 201 -19.87 1.53 3.21
N GLN A 202 -18.92 0.73 3.66
CA GLN A 202 -17.58 0.67 3.07
C GLN A 202 -17.60 -0.17 1.78
N TRP A 203 -16.79 0.23 0.81
CA TRP A 203 -16.48 -0.59 -0.36
C TRP A 203 -15.50 -1.69 0.05
N VAL A 204 -15.86 -2.95 -0.20
CA VAL A 204 -15.10 -4.14 0.22
C VAL A 204 -14.87 -5.08 -0.97
N PRO A 205 -13.80 -5.91 -0.96
CA PRO A 205 -13.49 -6.78 -2.08
C PRO A 205 -14.49 -7.92 -2.25
N VAL A 206 -14.66 -8.30 -3.52
CA VAL A 206 -15.35 -9.52 -3.97
C VAL A 206 -14.41 -10.25 -4.91
N LYS A 207 -14.32 -11.58 -4.77
CA LYS A 207 -13.51 -12.38 -5.69
C LYS A 207 -14.17 -12.47 -7.06
N TYR A 208 -13.46 -12.08 -8.11
CA TYR A 208 -13.90 -12.32 -9.47
C TYR A 208 -13.91 -13.82 -9.81
N THR A 209 -14.99 -14.31 -10.36
CA THR A 209 -15.20 -15.73 -10.69
C THR A 209 -15.54 -15.97 -12.16
N GLY A 210 -15.47 -14.91 -12.97
CA GLY A 210 -15.70 -15.00 -14.41
C GLY A 210 -14.48 -15.52 -15.20
N SER A 211 -14.62 -15.53 -16.52
CA SER A 211 -13.52 -15.88 -17.42
C SER A 211 -12.55 -14.72 -17.57
N TYR A 212 -11.24 -14.98 -17.54
CA TYR A 212 -10.21 -13.98 -17.74
C TYR A 212 -9.88 -13.72 -19.25
N GLY A 213 -10.39 -14.55 -20.18
CA GLY A 213 -10.03 -14.45 -21.60
C GLY A 213 -8.62 -14.97 -21.88
N THR A 214 -8.12 -14.81 -23.11
CA THR A 214 -6.84 -15.41 -23.54
C THR A 214 -5.62 -14.80 -22.88
N ASN A 215 -5.54 -13.46 -22.86
CA ASN A 215 -4.41 -12.71 -22.30
C ASN A 215 -4.71 -12.13 -20.91
N GLY A 216 -5.84 -12.54 -20.32
CA GLY A 216 -6.17 -12.16 -18.95
C GLY A 216 -5.34 -12.90 -17.91
N PHE A 217 -5.19 -12.29 -16.74
CA PHE A 217 -4.43 -12.83 -15.63
C PHE A 217 -5.03 -12.42 -14.28
N TYR A 218 -4.64 -13.15 -13.23
CA TYR A 218 -4.99 -12.86 -11.85
C TYR A 218 -3.76 -13.09 -10.97
N ILE A 219 -3.16 -12.04 -10.47
CA ILE A 219 -1.97 -12.11 -9.63
C ILE A 219 -2.36 -11.79 -8.20
N THR A 220 -2.21 -12.76 -7.31
CA THR A 220 -2.54 -12.67 -5.89
C THR A 220 -1.32 -12.53 -5.00
N GLY A 221 -0.15 -12.96 -5.49
CA GLY A 221 1.05 -13.13 -4.68
C GLY A 221 0.95 -14.27 -3.65
N ALA A 222 0.08 -15.27 -3.90
CA ALA A 222 -0.15 -16.37 -2.95
C ALA A 222 1.07 -17.27 -2.76
N ASP A 223 1.86 -17.48 -3.82
CA ASP A 223 3.12 -18.19 -3.74
C ASP A 223 4.27 -17.22 -3.44
N SER A 224 4.78 -17.25 -2.21
CA SER A 224 5.92 -16.39 -1.81
C SER A 224 7.23 -16.70 -2.56
N ALA A 225 7.32 -17.85 -3.22
CA ALA A 225 8.47 -18.20 -4.07
C ALA A 225 8.30 -17.69 -5.50
N ASP A 226 7.08 -17.38 -5.94
CA ASP A 226 6.73 -16.86 -7.26
C ASP A 226 5.55 -15.86 -7.14
N LEU A 227 5.84 -14.63 -6.74
CA LEU A 227 4.82 -13.59 -6.55
C LEU A 227 4.10 -13.20 -7.86
N GLY A 228 4.68 -13.56 -9.01
CA GLY A 228 4.12 -13.34 -10.35
C GLY A 228 3.26 -14.48 -10.88
N ALA A 229 3.01 -15.53 -10.09
CA ALA A 229 2.18 -16.65 -10.51
C ALA A 229 0.76 -16.21 -10.86
N ASP A 230 0.25 -16.69 -12.00
CA ASP A 230 -1.10 -16.40 -12.50
C ASP A 230 -2.12 -17.42 -11.98
N ASP A 231 -3.00 -16.97 -11.11
CA ASP A 231 -4.08 -17.76 -10.50
C ASP A 231 -5.37 -17.80 -11.35
N SER A 232 -5.39 -17.17 -12.54
CA SER A 232 -6.55 -17.18 -13.45
C SER A 232 -6.80 -18.53 -14.10
N GLY A 233 -5.76 -19.39 -14.14
CA GLY A 233 -5.77 -20.66 -14.85
C GLY A 233 -5.31 -20.56 -16.32
N ASN A 234 -4.98 -19.37 -16.82
CA ASN A 234 -4.47 -19.18 -18.18
C ASN A 234 -2.97 -19.47 -18.30
N GLY A 235 -2.23 -19.41 -17.19
CA GLY A 235 -0.78 -19.57 -17.16
C GLY A 235 -0.01 -18.36 -17.68
N ASN A 236 -0.60 -17.18 -17.65
CA ASN A 236 0.01 -15.90 -18.01
C ASN A 236 0.89 -15.37 -16.87
N ASN A 237 1.81 -16.20 -16.37
CA ASN A 237 2.71 -15.86 -15.27
C ASN A 237 3.58 -14.66 -15.60
N PHE A 238 3.87 -13.86 -14.58
CA PHE A 238 4.81 -12.76 -14.64
C PHE A 238 6.15 -13.17 -14.03
N THR A 239 7.23 -12.72 -14.62
CA THR A 239 8.60 -12.91 -14.11
C THR A 239 8.97 -11.73 -13.21
N SER A 240 9.57 -12.02 -12.07
CA SER A 240 10.12 -10.97 -11.18
C SER A 240 11.38 -10.35 -11.80
N SER A 241 11.54 -9.02 -11.64
CA SER A 241 12.79 -8.31 -11.95
C SER A 241 13.96 -8.87 -11.15
N SER A 242 15.16 -8.78 -11.68
CA SER A 242 16.37 -9.31 -11.03
C SER A 242 16.64 -8.57 -9.71
N GLY A 243 16.54 -9.29 -8.60
CA GLY A 243 16.78 -8.74 -7.25
C GLY A 243 15.64 -7.89 -6.67
N GLY A 244 14.54 -7.69 -7.43
CA GLY A 244 13.44 -6.82 -7.00
C GLY A 244 12.50 -7.43 -5.97
N PHE A 245 12.26 -8.74 -6.02
CA PHE A 245 11.32 -9.42 -5.14
C PHE A 245 11.93 -10.58 -4.36
N THR A 246 11.48 -10.74 -3.13
CA THR A 246 11.78 -11.86 -2.24
C THR A 246 10.49 -12.37 -1.60
N ALA A 247 10.55 -13.48 -0.88
CA ALA A 247 9.40 -13.97 -0.10
C ALA A 247 8.92 -12.95 0.98
N ALA A 248 9.76 -11.99 1.37
CA ALA A 248 9.40 -10.94 2.32
C ALA A 248 8.50 -9.86 1.71
N ASP A 249 8.30 -9.88 0.40
CA ASP A 249 7.41 -8.95 -0.31
C ASP A 249 5.98 -9.48 -0.44
N GLN A 250 5.74 -10.72 0.01
CA GLN A 250 4.39 -11.19 0.32
C GLN A 250 3.96 -10.63 1.67
N MET A 251 2.97 -9.75 1.68
CA MET A 251 2.60 -8.97 2.85
C MET A 251 1.21 -9.31 3.38
N PRO A 252 1.02 -9.37 4.71
CA PRO A 252 -0.30 -9.52 5.34
C PRO A 252 -1.13 -8.23 5.35
N ASP A 253 -0.57 -7.09 4.94
CA ASP A 253 -1.28 -5.82 4.78
C ASP A 253 -2.17 -5.91 3.53
N THR A 254 -3.48 -5.89 3.72
CA THR A 254 -4.47 -6.08 2.67
C THR A 254 -5.68 -5.17 2.88
N PRO A 255 -6.54 -4.96 1.88
CA PRO A 255 -7.79 -4.22 2.05
C PRO A 255 -8.71 -4.77 3.16
N THR A 256 -8.59 -6.06 3.48
CA THR A 256 -9.38 -6.71 4.53
C THR A 256 -8.66 -6.82 5.88
N ASN A 257 -7.38 -6.46 5.92
CA ASN A 257 -6.55 -6.47 7.11
C ASN A 257 -5.46 -5.39 7.01
N ASN A 258 -5.86 -4.12 7.14
CA ASN A 258 -4.99 -2.97 6.91
C ASN A 258 -4.05 -2.72 8.10
N PHE A 259 -2.76 -2.62 7.82
CA PHE A 259 -1.70 -2.38 8.80
C PHE A 259 -1.21 -0.93 8.81
N CYS A 260 -0.69 -0.51 9.96
CA CYS A 260 0.01 0.74 10.11
C CYS A 260 1.40 0.67 9.46
N THR A 261 1.75 1.71 8.71
CA THR A 261 3.09 1.93 8.16
C THR A 261 3.62 3.30 8.62
N TRP A 262 4.89 3.60 8.40
CA TRP A 262 5.42 4.94 8.65
C TRP A 262 4.79 5.95 7.69
N ASN A 263 4.43 7.13 8.20
CA ASN A 263 3.70 8.13 7.43
C ASN A 263 4.65 8.99 6.55
N PRO A 264 4.68 8.82 5.22
CA PRO A 264 5.55 9.61 4.35
C PRO A 264 5.13 11.08 4.22
N THR A 265 3.94 11.44 4.70
CA THR A 265 3.43 12.83 4.66
C THR A 265 3.78 13.63 5.89
N GLU A 266 4.47 13.06 6.87
CA GLU A 266 4.88 13.78 8.08
C GLU A 266 5.78 14.97 7.73
N PRO A 267 5.38 16.22 8.02
CA PRO A 267 5.95 17.38 7.35
C PRO A 267 7.33 17.80 7.83
N SER A 268 7.79 17.34 8.96
CA SER A 268 8.77 18.14 9.67
C SER A 268 10.13 17.53 9.91
N SER A 269 10.23 16.23 9.91
CA SER A 269 11.48 15.56 10.30
C SER A 269 12.26 14.98 9.12
N LYS A 270 11.80 15.23 7.90
CA LYS A 270 12.28 14.54 6.68
C LYS A 270 13.69 14.87 6.22
N THR A 271 14.34 15.90 6.73
CA THR A 271 15.70 16.24 6.26
C THR A 271 16.73 15.17 6.58
N ASN A 272 16.44 14.34 7.58
CA ASN A 272 17.35 13.27 8.05
C ASN A 272 16.66 11.90 8.11
N MET A 273 15.47 11.74 7.55
CA MET A 273 14.71 10.50 7.57
C MET A 273 14.43 10.03 6.14
N SER A 274 14.66 8.75 5.85
CA SER A 274 14.20 8.08 4.65
C SER A 274 13.31 6.89 5.02
N LEU A 275 12.23 6.70 4.28
CA LEU A 275 11.36 5.54 4.40
C LEU A 275 11.65 4.59 3.25
N GLN A 276 11.61 3.30 3.52
CA GLN A 276 11.93 2.23 2.57
C GLN A 276 11.00 1.04 2.83
N ASP A 277 11.05 0.08 1.93
CA ASP A 277 10.32 -1.19 2.05
C ASP A 277 8.81 -0.96 2.25
N GLY A 278 8.17 -0.17 1.38
CA GLY A 278 6.74 0.16 1.50
C GLY A 278 6.42 0.87 2.82
N ASN A 279 7.32 1.73 3.30
CA ASN A 279 7.23 2.45 4.58
C ASN A 279 7.25 1.56 5.83
N LEU A 280 7.85 0.38 5.76
CA LEU A 280 8.08 -0.47 6.94
C LEU A 280 9.41 -0.18 7.62
N VAL A 281 10.37 0.39 6.89
CA VAL A 281 11.70 0.77 7.38
C VAL A 281 11.85 2.28 7.42
N ALA A 282 12.26 2.82 8.57
CA ALA A 282 12.61 4.23 8.76
C ALA A 282 14.07 4.33 9.11
N ASN A 283 14.86 4.98 8.24
CA ASN A 283 16.28 5.24 8.43
C ASN A 283 16.50 6.73 8.67
N GLY A 284 17.15 7.08 9.78
CA GLY A 284 17.42 8.48 10.07
C GLY A 284 18.04 8.69 11.45
N PHE A 285 18.38 9.94 11.73
CA PHE A 285 18.87 10.37 13.04
C PHE A 285 18.31 11.75 13.35
N ASP A 286 18.20 12.08 14.63
CA ASP A 286 17.68 13.36 15.12
C ASP A 286 16.31 13.71 14.47
N SER A 287 15.45 12.73 14.38
CA SER A 287 14.17 12.84 13.68
C SER A 287 13.09 12.04 14.40
N ALA A 288 11.84 12.43 14.21
CA ALA A 288 10.68 11.69 14.67
C ALA A 288 9.80 11.28 13.46
N GLN A 289 9.18 10.13 13.56
CA GLN A 289 8.30 9.58 12.54
C GLN A 289 7.05 9.00 13.20
N ARG A 290 5.88 9.33 12.65
CA ARG A 290 4.59 8.75 13.08
C ARG A 290 4.15 7.64 12.14
N GLY A 291 3.31 6.76 12.67
CA GLY A 291 2.55 5.81 11.88
C GLY A 291 1.39 6.47 11.13
N THR A 292 0.76 5.70 10.23
CA THR A 292 -0.37 6.14 9.42
C THR A 292 -1.73 5.96 10.10
N ILE A 293 -1.81 5.23 11.21
CA ILE A 293 -3.06 4.93 11.90
C ILE A 293 -3.09 5.66 13.23
N PHE A 294 -4.16 6.42 13.46
CA PHE A 294 -4.48 7.08 14.72
C PHE A 294 -5.62 6.34 15.43
N VAL A 295 -5.52 6.24 16.75
CA VAL A 295 -6.46 5.48 17.57
C VAL A 295 -7.04 6.29 18.70
N SER A 296 -8.36 6.15 18.97
CA SER A 296 -9.07 6.82 20.06
C SER A 296 -9.93 5.86 20.89
N SER A 297 -10.04 4.61 20.48
CA SER A 297 -10.80 3.55 21.16
C SER A 297 -10.24 2.18 20.83
N GLY A 298 -10.62 1.16 21.56
CA GLY A 298 -10.21 -0.22 21.32
C GLY A 298 -8.81 -0.55 21.81
N LYS A 299 -8.34 -1.75 21.43
CA LYS A 299 -7.03 -2.31 21.81
C LYS A 299 -6.14 -2.47 20.59
N TRP A 300 -4.92 -1.98 20.71
CA TRP A 300 -3.97 -1.91 19.60
C TRP A 300 -2.61 -2.43 20.00
N TYR A 301 -1.89 -2.97 19.03
CA TYR A 301 -0.54 -3.46 19.22
C TYR A 301 0.33 -3.11 18.02
N ALA A 302 1.59 -2.69 18.30
CA ALA A 302 2.59 -2.46 17.29
C ALA A 302 3.98 -2.90 17.79
N GLU A 303 4.85 -3.26 16.86
CA GLU A 303 6.25 -3.61 17.11
C GLU A 303 7.21 -2.77 16.27
N LEU A 304 8.39 -2.52 16.83
CA LEU A 304 9.52 -1.93 16.16
C LEU A 304 10.77 -2.78 16.43
N THR A 305 11.50 -3.16 15.39
CA THR A 305 12.82 -3.81 15.52
C THR A 305 13.92 -2.83 15.11
N ILE A 306 14.91 -2.62 15.99
CA ILE A 306 16.05 -1.77 15.65
C ILE A 306 17.15 -2.55 14.94
N SER A 307 17.65 -2.02 13.83
CA SER A 307 18.74 -2.64 13.03
C SER A 307 20.14 -2.35 13.57
N ALA A 308 20.29 -1.32 14.40
CA ALA A 308 21.56 -0.92 15.00
C ALA A 308 21.35 -0.42 16.44
N ALA A 309 22.39 -0.46 17.26
CA ALA A 309 22.37 0.16 18.58
C ALA A 309 22.17 1.68 18.45
N MET A 310 21.08 2.19 19.03
CA MET A 310 20.71 3.61 18.94
C MET A 310 19.92 4.08 20.15
N SER A 311 20.05 5.35 20.48
CA SER A 311 19.15 6.01 21.42
C SER A 311 17.85 6.36 20.70
N ALA A 312 16.79 5.62 21.00
CA ALA A 312 15.49 5.78 20.34
C ALA A 312 14.35 5.79 21.35
N TYR A 313 13.25 6.40 20.97
CA TYR A 313 11.99 6.40 21.70
C TYR A 313 10.93 5.71 20.83
N PHE A 314 10.12 4.85 21.44
CA PHE A 314 9.01 4.18 20.76
C PHE A 314 7.75 4.22 21.63
N GLY A 315 6.60 4.48 21.01
CA GLY A 315 5.33 4.56 21.73
C GLY A 315 4.24 5.23 20.90
N ILE A 316 3.40 6.01 21.57
CA ILE A 316 2.32 6.77 20.92
C ILE A 316 2.49 8.26 21.15
N SER A 317 2.04 9.07 20.20
CA SER A 317 2.00 10.54 20.32
C SER A 317 0.65 11.07 19.86
N GLU A 318 0.20 12.19 20.42
CA GLU A 318 -1.03 12.86 19.97
C GLU A 318 -0.94 13.28 18.50
N ASP A 319 -2.08 13.35 17.81
CA ASP A 319 -2.18 13.79 16.42
C ASP A 319 -1.70 15.24 16.22
N THR A 320 -1.78 16.06 17.27
CA THR A 320 -1.32 17.45 17.31
C THR A 320 0.14 17.62 17.70
N ALA A 321 0.84 16.53 18.07
CA ALA A 321 2.22 16.60 18.53
C ALA A 321 3.13 17.24 17.48
N ASN A 322 4.01 18.14 17.94
CA ASN A 322 4.99 18.79 17.07
C ASN A 322 6.15 17.85 16.77
N MET A 323 6.21 17.35 15.54
CA MET A 323 7.26 16.46 15.07
C MET A 323 8.46 17.22 14.46
N ASN A 324 8.52 18.58 14.63
CA ASN A 324 9.59 19.42 14.11
C ASN A 324 10.86 19.33 14.97
N GLY A 325 11.82 18.61 14.47
CA GLY A 325 13.16 18.55 15.07
C GLY A 325 13.34 17.40 16.07
N TRP A 326 14.51 17.36 16.68
CA TRP A 326 14.81 16.48 17.81
C TRP A 326 13.78 16.74 18.91
N PRO A 327 13.11 15.71 19.41
CA PRO A 327 12.19 15.91 20.51
C PRO A 327 13.00 16.45 21.68
N SER A 328 12.88 17.75 21.94
CA SER A 328 13.08 18.17 23.31
C SER A 328 12.04 17.39 24.09
N LEU A 329 12.44 16.69 25.13
CA LEU A 329 11.53 15.88 25.95
C LEU A 329 10.34 16.71 26.49
N ASP A 330 10.41 18.03 26.32
CA ASP A 330 9.42 19.01 26.77
C ASP A 330 8.21 19.20 25.81
N ASN A 331 8.18 18.55 24.62
CA ASN A 331 7.15 18.79 23.61
C ASN A 331 6.73 17.51 22.83
N LEU A 332 6.90 16.35 23.43
CA LEU A 332 6.59 15.09 22.72
C LEU A 332 5.09 14.78 22.65
N ASP A 333 4.28 15.40 23.46
CA ASP A 333 2.84 15.15 23.56
C ASP A 333 2.49 13.66 23.36
N GLY A 334 3.23 12.79 24.07
CA GLY A 334 3.18 11.34 23.87
C GLY A 334 3.64 10.52 25.06
N TYR A 335 3.51 9.22 24.93
CA TYR A 335 3.89 8.24 25.94
C TYR A 335 4.89 7.26 25.32
N LEU A 336 6.14 7.31 25.77
CA LEU A 336 7.26 6.69 25.10
C LEU A 336 8.05 5.76 26.01
N TYR A 337 8.77 4.82 25.39
CA TYR A 337 9.74 3.94 26.01
C TYR A 337 11.12 4.17 25.43
N TYR A 338 12.10 4.50 26.29
CA TYR A 338 13.44 4.92 25.88
C TYR A 338 14.42 3.75 25.82
N SER A 339 15.07 3.56 24.68
CA SER A 339 15.94 2.42 24.40
C SER A 339 17.19 2.35 25.31
N ALA A 340 17.80 3.50 25.63
CA ALA A 340 19.11 3.52 26.25
C ALA A 340 19.11 3.01 27.70
N ASN A 341 18.03 3.23 28.45
CA ASN A 341 17.99 2.91 29.88
C ASN A 341 16.67 2.27 30.36
N GLY A 342 15.71 2.02 29.46
CA GLY A 342 14.44 1.39 29.81
C GLY A 342 13.48 2.28 30.62
N GLN A 343 13.67 3.60 30.57
CA GLN A 343 12.72 4.54 31.18
C GLN A 343 11.46 4.69 30.31
N LYS A 344 10.32 4.88 30.97
CA LYS A 344 9.12 5.43 30.33
C LYS A 344 9.15 6.96 30.43
N ILE A 345 8.71 7.64 29.38
CA ILE A 345 8.70 9.10 29.27
C ILE A 345 7.26 9.54 29.05
N ASP A 346 6.74 10.43 29.88
CA ASP A 346 5.38 10.97 29.76
C ASP A 346 5.31 12.22 28.86
N GLN A 347 4.13 12.74 28.65
CA GLN A 347 3.87 13.95 27.83
C GLN A 347 4.62 15.19 28.32
N ALA A 348 4.93 15.27 29.61
CA ALA A 348 5.73 16.36 30.18
C ALA A 348 7.25 16.16 30.01
N GLY A 349 7.68 15.12 29.30
CA GLY A 349 9.09 14.77 29.13
C GLY A 349 9.75 14.16 30.37
N SER A 350 8.95 13.80 31.39
CA SER A 350 9.48 13.25 32.64
C SER A 350 9.76 11.76 32.49
N GLY A 351 11.02 11.36 32.78
CA GLY A 351 11.45 9.98 32.74
C GLY A 351 11.35 9.27 34.09
N SER A 352 10.86 8.04 34.10
CA SER A 352 10.88 7.17 35.29
C SER A 352 11.21 5.71 34.91
N SER A 353 11.79 4.97 35.87
CA SER A 353 12.15 3.58 35.65
C SER A 353 10.92 2.74 35.33
N TYR A 354 11.02 1.86 34.30
CA TYR A 354 9.93 0.99 33.93
C TYR A 354 10.40 -0.42 33.55
N GLY A 355 11.35 -0.56 32.64
CA GLY A 355 11.77 -1.84 32.12
C GLY A 355 13.23 -1.91 31.74
N SER A 356 13.58 -2.87 30.90
CA SER A 356 14.93 -3.11 30.42
C SER A 356 15.34 -2.18 29.29
N SER A 357 16.63 -1.84 29.18
CA SER A 357 17.20 -1.23 27.97
C SER A 357 17.01 -2.15 26.77
N TRP A 358 16.72 -1.54 25.61
CA TRP A 358 16.60 -2.25 24.32
C TRP A 358 17.51 -1.66 23.23
N ASN A 359 18.54 -0.91 23.63
CA ASN A 359 19.55 -0.29 22.76
C ASN A 359 20.56 -1.32 22.24
N THR A 360 20.11 -2.30 21.46
CA THR A 360 20.98 -3.32 20.86
C THR A 360 20.37 -3.78 19.55
N ALA A 361 21.16 -3.87 18.48
CA ALA A 361 20.71 -4.35 17.17
C ALA A 361 19.95 -5.69 17.28
N GLY A 362 18.85 -5.81 16.54
CA GLY A 362 17.98 -6.97 16.52
C GLY A 362 16.94 -7.02 17.66
N LYS A 363 16.97 -6.07 18.60
CA LYS A 363 15.92 -5.99 19.63
C LYS A 363 14.60 -5.53 19.04
N THR A 364 13.53 -6.22 19.41
CA THR A 364 12.16 -5.86 19.09
C THR A 364 11.47 -5.29 20.32
N VAL A 365 10.96 -4.07 20.20
CA VAL A 365 10.13 -3.43 21.23
C VAL A 365 8.68 -3.44 20.77
N GLY A 366 7.78 -3.88 21.66
CA GLY A 366 6.34 -3.85 21.42
C GLY A 366 5.65 -2.79 22.28
N VAL A 367 4.58 -2.23 21.76
CA VAL A 367 3.64 -1.37 22.48
C VAL A 367 2.22 -1.94 22.39
N ALA A 368 1.58 -2.16 23.51
CA ALA A 368 0.15 -2.45 23.61
C ALA A 368 -0.57 -1.25 24.20
N VAL A 369 -1.66 -0.87 23.58
CA VAL A 369 -2.49 0.29 23.95
C VAL A 369 -3.92 -0.18 24.12
N ASP A 370 -4.51 0.10 25.29
CA ASP A 370 -5.93 -0.08 25.55
C ASP A 370 -6.55 1.31 25.76
N MET A 371 -7.14 1.85 24.70
CA MET A 371 -7.76 3.18 24.74
C MET A 371 -9.05 3.19 25.52
N ASP A 372 -9.73 2.06 25.65
CA ASP A 372 -11.00 1.96 26.41
C ASP A 372 -10.76 2.04 27.92
N ASN A 373 -9.62 1.51 28.40
CA ASN A 373 -9.17 1.59 29.78
C ASN A 373 -8.07 2.64 30.01
N GLY A 374 -7.63 3.31 28.94
CA GLY A 374 -6.61 4.37 28.98
C GLY A 374 -5.25 3.88 29.49
N ALA A 375 -4.72 2.78 28.95
CA ALA A 375 -3.49 2.19 29.46
C ALA A 375 -2.50 1.76 28.34
N ILE A 376 -1.20 1.83 28.65
CA ILE A 376 -0.10 1.43 27.74
C ILE A 376 0.86 0.49 28.46
N TRP A 377 1.32 -0.53 27.75
CA TRP A 377 2.38 -1.44 28.17
C TRP A 377 3.43 -1.55 27.07
N PHE A 378 4.69 -1.83 27.47
CA PHE A 378 5.77 -2.10 26.54
C PHE A 378 6.37 -3.48 26.78
N SER A 379 6.87 -4.10 25.70
CA SER A 379 7.62 -5.34 25.75
C SER A 379 8.99 -5.17 25.09
N VAL A 380 9.92 -6.06 25.44
CA VAL A 380 11.22 -6.22 24.76
C VAL A 380 11.39 -7.70 24.44
N ASP A 381 11.60 -8.03 23.16
CA ASP A 381 11.69 -9.41 22.66
C ASP A 381 10.52 -10.29 23.15
N GLY A 382 9.31 -9.78 23.09
CA GLY A 382 8.09 -10.46 23.51
C GLY A 382 7.91 -10.56 25.05
N THR A 383 8.86 -10.06 25.85
CA THR A 383 8.75 -10.04 27.31
C THR A 383 8.14 -8.72 27.77
N TRP A 384 6.94 -8.77 28.34
CA TRP A 384 6.27 -7.59 28.89
C TRP A 384 7.03 -7.03 30.08
N GLN A 385 7.20 -5.73 30.13
CA GLN A 385 7.99 -5.05 31.16
C GLN A 385 7.17 -4.81 32.42
N ASN A 386 7.85 -4.44 33.52
CA ASN A 386 7.23 -4.16 34.83
C ASN A 386 6.39 -5.34 35.36
N SER A 387 6.74 -6.58 34.99
CA SER A 387 6.01 -7.80 35.37
C SER A 387 4.57 -7.88 34.81
N ALA A 388 4.22 -7.12 33.81
CA ALA A 388 2.93 -7.20 33.15
C ALA A 388 2.75 -8.56 32.45
N THR A 389 1.52 -9.03 32.41
CA THR A 389 1.15 -10.28 31.78
C THR A 389 0.21 -10.06 30.60
N ILE A 390 0.20 -11.01 29.64
CA ILE A 390 -0.76 -10.99 28.53
C ILE A 390 -2.20 -10.89 29.07
N SER A 391 -2.52 -11.66 30.11
CA SER A 391 -3.85 -11.64 30.71
C SER A 391 -4.26 -10.28 31.31
N GLU A 392 -3.32 -9.53 31.89
CA GLU A 392 -3.59 -8.14 32.34
C GLU A 392 -3.94 -7.24 31.16
N ILE A 393 -3.15 -7.31 30.07
CA ILE A 393 -3.33 -6.48 28.89
C ILE A 393 -4.66 -6.81 28.19
N GLU A 394 -4.94 -8.10 28.00
CA GLU A 394 -6.20 -8.56 27.36
C GLU A 394 -7.44 -8.17 28.19
N ASN A 395 -7.35 -8.22 29.52
CA ASN A 395 -8.46 -7.88 30.43
C ASN A 395 -8.52 -6.39 30.77
N GLY A 396 -7.54 -5.58 30.33
CA GLY A 396 -7.48 -4.15 30.66
C GLY A 396 -7.15 -3.85 32.12
N THR A 397 -6.45 -4.77 32.80
CA THR A 397 -5.98 -4.58 34.16
C THR A 397 -4.72 -3.72 34.16
N THR A 398 -4.75 -2.56 34.77
CA THR A 398 -3.73 -1.51 34.62
C THR A 398 -2.60 -1.55 35.66
N THR A 399 -2.54 -2.56 36.53
CA THR A 399 -1.62 -2.63 37.68
C THR A 399 -0.15 -2.47 37.28
N ASN A 400 0.28 -3.12 36.19
CA ASN A 400 1.65 -3.10 35.71
C ASN A 400 1.81 -2.27 34.39
N ALA A 401 0.82 -1.45 34.05
CA ALA A 401 0.91 -0.57 32.90
C ALA A 401 2.04 0.45 33.03
N ALA A 402 2.62 0.84 31.92
CA ALA A 402 3.58 1.94 31.87
C ALA A 402 2.87 3.27 32.19
N PHE A 403 1.73 3.48 31.56
CA PHE A 403 0.92 4.68 31.75
C PHE A 403 -0.54 4.30 31.87
N THR A 404 -1.29 5.11 32.61
CA THR A 404 -2.73 4.98 32.84
C THR A 404 -3.43 6.32 32.69
N SER A 405 -4.76 6.28 32.54
CA SER A 405 -5.59 7.49 32.36
C SER A 405 -5.29 8.24 31.05
N ILE A 406 -4.93 7.49 30.01
CA ILE A 406 -4.69 8.02 28.67
C ILE A 406 -6.05 8.28 28.00
N SER A 407 -6.17 9.41 27.35
CA SER A 407 -7.36 9.78 26.57
C SER A 407 -6.98 10.78 25.49
N GLY A 408 -7.54 10.66 24.31
CA GLY A 408 -7.24 11.51 23.15
C GLY A 408 -7.16 10.70 21.86
N ASN A 409 -6.61 11.30 20.81
CA ASN A 409 -6.28 10.67 19.54
C ASN A 409 -4.75 10.47 19.47
N PHE A 410 -4.29 9.25 19.32
CA PHE A 410 -2.87 8.91 19.27
C PHE A 410 -2.52 8.13 18.04
#